data_7546507afd412adc55b508c0ed674102
#
_entry.id   7546507afd412adc55b508c0ed674102
#
_cell.length_a   1.000
_cell.length_b   1.000
_cell.length_c   1.000
_cell.angle_alpha   90.00
_cell.angle_beta   90.00
_cell.angle_gamma   90.00
#
_symmetry.space_group_name_H-M   'P 1'
#
loop_
_entity.id
_entity.type
_entity.pdbx_description
1 polymer ?
#
loop_
_entity_poly.entity_id
_entity_poly.type
_entity_poly.pdbx_seq_one_letter_code
_entity_poly.pdbx_strand_id
1 'polypeptide(L)'
;PLPKPSKAAKRQSKQQRGRATRLVMLEPRSRRGVTVQLGGDIVLGRDPACAIVLEDDAYISQRHVRFYDYDGQPMVEDLGSTNGTFHNGSKLVGAKLLHPGDRVQAGTTVIEAQ
;
A
#
# COMPACT_ATOMS: atom_id res chain seq x y z
N PRO A 1 0.70 -2.59 17.29
CA PRO A 1 0.04 -3.35 16.24
C PRO A 1 -1.12 -2.55 15.64
N LEU A 2 -1.41 -2.84 14.38
CA LEU A 2 -2.51 -2.21 13.71
C LEU A 2 -3.83 -2.72 14.28
N PRO A 3 -4.83 -1.84 14.44
CA PRO A 3 -6.15 -2.30 14.86
C PRO A 3 -6.76 -3.18 13.76
N LYS A 4 -7.63 -4.09 14.16
CA LYS A 4 -8.35 -4.91 13.21
C LYS A 4 -9.26 -4.02 12.36
N PRO A 5 -9.42 -4.35 11.06
CA PRO A 5 -10.36 -3.61 10.22
C PRO A 5 -11.76 -3.65 10.81
N SER A 6 -12.48 -2.53 10.72
CA SER A 6 -13.86 -2.46 11.19
C SER A 6 -14.76 -3.30 10.27
N LYS A 7 -15.95 -3.63 10.77
CA LYS A 7 -16.94 -4.33 9.94
C LYS A 7 -17.30 -3.50 8.71
N ALA A 8 -17.35 -2.19 8.85
CA ALA A 8 -17.65 -1.31 7.72
C ALA A 8 -16.55 -1.40 6.66
N ALA A 9 -15.28 -1.41 7.09
CA ALA A 9 -14.17 -1.54 6.16
C ALA A 9 -14.20 -2.88 5.44
N LYS A 10 -14.52 -3.96 6.16
CA LYS A 10 -14.64 -5.28 5.54
C LYS A 10 -15.76 -5.34 4.53
N ARG A 11 -16.93 -4.77 4.86
CA ARG A 11 -18.06 -4.75 3.93
C ARG A 11 -17.76 -3.91 2.71
N GLN A 12 -17.10 -2.78 2.92
CA GLN A 12 -16.72 -1.92 1.83
C GLN A 12 -15.81 -2.66 0.85
N SER A 13 -14.81 -3.37 1.39
CA SER A 13 -13.90 -4.15 0.57
C SER A 13 -14.66 -5.23 -0.23
N LYS A 14 -15.60 -5.92 0.40
CA LYS A 14 -16.38 -6.95 -0.29
C LYS A 14 -17.31 -6.40 -1.35
N GLN A 15 -17.81 -5.19 -1.16
CA GLN A 15 -18.74 -4.59 -2.10
C GLN A 15 -18.06 -3.95 -3.30
N GLN A 16 -16.80 -3.63 -3.17
CA GLN A 16 -16.08 -2.99 -4.25
C GLN A 16 -15.81 -3.98 -5.37
N ARG A 17 -16.14 -3.57 -6.57
CA ARG A 17 -15.99 -4.38 -7.77
C ARG A 17 -14.92 -3.79 -8.65
N GLY A 18 -14.35 -4.64 -9.50
CA GLY A 18 -13.38 -4.22 -10.47
C GLY A 18 -11.98 -4.20 -9.90
N ARG A 19 -11.13 -3.50 -10.61
CA ARG A 19 -9.71 -3.47 -10.36
C ARG A 19 -9.33 -2.15 -9.71
N ALA A 20 -8.41 -2.22 -8.76
CA ALA A 20 -7.82 -1.00 -8.22
C ALA A 20 -7.04 -0.29 -9.33
N THR A 21 -7.21 1.02 -9.43
CA THR A 21 -6.55 1.82 -10.47
C THR A 21 -5.64 2.88 -9.90
N ARG A 22 -5.74 3.17 -8.60
CA ARG A 22 -4.92 4.20 -7.98
C ARG A 22 -4.70 3.92 -6.52
N LEU A 23 -3.67 4.57 -5.98
CA LEU A 23 -3.33 4.55 -4.57
C LEU A 23 -3.56 5.95 -4.01
N VAL A 24 -4.24 6.04 -2.87
CA VAL A 24 -4.50 7.31 -2.20
C VAL A 24 -3.89 7.27 -0.82
N MET A 25 -3.06 8.25 -0.49
CA MET A 25 -2.44 8.30 0.82
C MET A 25 -3.46 8.79 1.85
N LEU A 26 -3.57 8.05 2.95
CA LEU A 26 -4.46 8.40 4.05
C LEU A 26 -3.67 9.01 5.21
N GLU A 27 -2.47 8.50 5.47
CA GLU A 27 -1.60 8.99 6.53
C GLU A 27 -0.16 8.99 6.06
N PRO A 28 0.67 9.91 6.53
CA PRO A 28 0.38 10.94 7.53
C PRO A 28 -0.51 12.04 6.96
N ARG A 29 -1.05 12.87 7.86
CA ARG A 29 -1.96 13.94 7.47
C ARG A 29 -1.36 14.86 6.41
N SER A 30 -0.06 15.11 6.50
CA SER A 30 0.63 15.99 5.56
C SER A 30 0.60 15.48 4.12
N ARG A 31 0.32 14.18 3.91
CA ARG A 31 0.26 13.58 2.58
C ARG A 31 -1.14 13.11 2.21
N ARG A 32 -2.10 13.31 3.10
CA ARG A 32 -3.46 12.81 2.88
C ARG A 32 -4.02 13.35 1.57
N GLY A 33 -4.55 12.44 0.76
CA GLY A 33 -5.14 12.77 -0.52
C GLY A 33 -4.19 12.72 -1.70
N VAL A 34 -2.89 12.57 -1.45
CA VAL A 34 -1.93 12.39 -2.55
C VAL A 34 -2.28 11.09 -3.26
N THR A 35 -2.40 11.15 -4.56
CA THR A 35 -2.88 10.03 -5.38
C THR A 35 -1.83 9.65 -6.40
N VAL A 36 -1.59 8.34 -6.52
CA VAL A 36 -0.65 7.79 -7.50
C VAL A 36 -1.40 6.77 -8.34
N GLN A 37 -1.32 6.89 -9.65
CA GLN A 37 -1.95 5.94 -10.55
C GLN A 37 -1.19 4.62 -10.53
N LEU A 38 -1.93 3.52 -10.44
CA LEU A 38 -1.36 2.20 -10.60
C LEU A 38 -1.10 1.94 -12.08
N GLY A 39 -0.07 1.15 -12.35
CA GLY A 39 0.33 0.79 -13.70
C GLY A 39 1.83 0.58 -13.72
N GLY A 40 2.28 -0.53 -14.31
CA GLY A 40 3.68 -0.88 -14.29
C GLY A 40 4.17 -1.21 -12.89
N ASP A 41 5.42 -0.90 -12.63
CA ASP A 41 6.10 -1.18 -11.36
C ASP A 41 6.24 0.11 -10.56
N ILE A 42 5.72 0.11 -9.34
CA ILE A 42 5.81 1.25 -8.45
C ILE A 42 6.45 0.78 -7.15
N VAL A 43 7.65 1.28 -6.87
CA VAL A 43 8.33 0.98 -5.62
C VAL A 43 8.20 2.18 -4.69
N LEU A 44 7.85 1.90 -3.45
CA LEU A 44 7.75 2.90 -2.38
C LEU A 44 8.92 2.68 -1.43
N GLY A 45 9.62 3.74 -1.08
CA GLY A 45 10.73 3.66 -0.16
C GLY A 45 11.35 5.01 0.09
N ARG A 46 12.48 5.00 0.82
CA ARG A 46 13.23 6.23 1.13
C ARG A 46 14.20 6.60 0.02
N ASP A 47 14.56 5.65 -0.83
CA ASP A 47 15.51 5.90 -1.91
C ASP A 47 14.91 6.88 -2.92
N PRO A 48 15.64 7.93 -3.30
CA PRO A 48 15.15 8.88 -4.30
C PRO A 48 14.81 8.26 -5.65
N ALA A 49 15.31 7.07 -5.95
CA ALA A 49 14.99 6.37 -7.19
C ALA A 49 13.63 5.70 -7.16
N CYS A 50 12.98 5.65 -6.00
CA CYS A 50 11.64 5.06 -5.89
C CYS A 50 10.61 5.94 -6.59
N ALA A 51 9.53 5.32 -7.07
CA ALA A 51 8.43 6.06 -7.67
C ALA A 51 7.65 6.86 -6.60
N ILE A 52 7.52 6.28 -5.40
CA ILE A 52 6.95 6.97 -4.26
C ILE A 52 8.05 7.12 -3.23
N VAL A 53 8.54 8.35 -3.04
CA VAL A 53 9.68 8.62 -2.16
C VAL A 53 9.16 9.18 -0.84
N LEU A 54 9.43 8.46 0.25
CA LEU A 54 8.98 8.85 1.59
C LEU A 54 10.22 8.95 2.50
N GLU A 55 11.08 9.90 2.20
CA GLU A 55 12.37 10.02 2.87
C GLU A 55 12.27 10.48 4.33
N ASP A 56 11.15 11.05 4.71
CA ASP A 56 10.92 11.53 6.08
C ASP A 56 10.25 10.50 6.99
N ASP A 57 9.94 9.31 6.49
CA ASP A 57 9.41 8.23 7.33
C ASP A 57 10.57 7.33 7.75
N ALA A 58 10.97 7.46 9.02
CA ALA A 58 12.14 6.75 9.54
C ALA A 58 11.97 5.23 9.58
N TYR A 59 10.73 4.75 9.52
CA TYR A 59 10.44 3.31 9.59
C TYR A 59 10.38 2.64 8.24
N ILE A 60 10.52 3.40 7.17
CA ILE A 60 10.48 2.87 5.81
C ILE A 60 11.88 2.53 5.35
N SER A 61 12.03 1.35 4.74
CA SER A 61 13.30 0.91 4.15
C SER A 61 13.57 1.65 2.85
N GLN A 62 14.81 1.57 2.35
CA GLN A 62 15.19 2.22 1.10
C GLN A 62 14.27 1.78 -0.05
N ARG A 63 13.99 0.48 -0.14
CA ARG A 63 12.99 -0.07 -1.04
C ARG A 63 12.10 -0.94 -0.17
N HIS A 64 10.88 -0.49 0.08
CA HIS A 64 10.04 -1.09 1.12
C HIS A 64 8.97 -2.00 0.56
N VAL A 65 8.16 -1.49 -0.35
CA VAL A 65 7.01 -2.21 -0.88
C VAL A 65 6.86 -1.90 -2.37
N ARG A 66 6.39 -2.89 -3.11
CA ARG A 66 6.24 -2.80 -4.55
C ARG A 66 4.79 -3.04 -4.92
N PHE A 67 4.27 -2.18 -5.77
CA PHE A 67 2.95 -2.36 -6.40
C PHE A 67 3.19 -2.62 -7.87
N TYR A 68 2.61 -3.68 -8.41
CA TYR A 68 2.86 -4.06 -9.79
C TYR A 68 1.65 -4.79 -10.37
N ASP A 69 1.61 -4.91 -11.68
CA ASP A 69 0.59 -5.69 -12.35
C ASP A 69 1.13 -7.08 -12.67
N TYR A 70 0.34 -8.07 -12.38
CA TYR A 70 0.62 -9.44 -12.79
C TYR A 70 -0.62 -9.95 -13.51
N ASP A 71 -0.48 -10.23 -14.80
CA ASP A 71 -1.58 -10.72 -15.62
C ASP A 71 -2.80 -9.79 -15.57
N GLY A 72 -2.54 -8.48 -15.55
CA GLY A 72 -3.59 -7.48 -15.47
C GLY A 72 -4.19 -7.29 -14.09
N GLN A 73 -3.66 -7.94 -13.06
CA GLN A 73 -4.13 -7.80 -11.69
C GLN A 73 -3.13 -6.99 -10.87
N PRO A 74 -3.60 -5.96 -10.14
CA PRO A 74 -2.71 -5.22 -9.25
C PRO A 74 -2.28 -6.11 -8.08
N MET A 75 -0.99 -6.06 -7.77
CA MET A 75 -0.37 -6.84 -6.71
C MET A 75 0.41 -5.93 -5.79
N VAL A 76 0.59 -6.37 -4.56
CA VAL A 76 1.44 -5.70 -3.58
C VAL A 76 2.39 -6.71 -2.98
N GLU A 77 3.66 -6.31 -2.80
CA GLU A 77 4.71 -7.20 -2.32
C GLU A 77 5.68 -6.44 -1.42
N ASP A 78 5.99 -7.02 -0.25
CA ASP A 78 7.02 -6.48 0.62
C ASP A 78 8.39 -6.85 0.05
N LEU A 79 9.30 -5.89 -0.01
CA LEU A 79 10.64 -6.09 -0.60
C LEU A 79 11.68 -6.41 0.46
N GLY A 80 11.32 -7.18 1.48
CA GLY A 80 12.23 -7.55 2.56
C GLY A 80 12.48 -6.39 3.51
N SER A 81 11.46 -5.59 3.76
CA SER A 81 11.61 -4.41 4.60
C SER A 81 11.95 -4.79 6.04
N THR A 82 12.64 -3.87 6.73
CA THR A 82 13.04 -4.08 8.12
C THR A 82 11.84 -4.18 9.05
N ASN A 83 10.84 -3.33 8.86
CA ASN A 83 9.70 -3.24 9.77
C ASN A 83 8.44 -3.91 9.25
N GLY A 84 8.49 -4.45 8.03
CA GLY A 84 7.36 -5.13 7.43
C GLY A 84 6.37 -4.20 6.76
N THR A 85 5.48 -4.80 5.99
CA THR A 85 4.36 -4.14 5.33
C THR A 85 3.10 -4.83 5.81
N PHE A 86 2.04 -4.07 6.04
CA PHE A 86 0.79 -4.62 6.53
C PHE A 86 -0.31 -4.40 5.50
N HIS A 87 -1.04 -5.46 5.21
CA HIS A 87 -2.13 -5.45 4.25
C HIS A 87 -3.42 -5.74 5.02
N ASN A 88 -4.31 -4.76 5.06
CA ASN A 88 -5.56 -4.83 5.82
C ASN A 88 -5.33 -5.27 7.27
N GLY A 89 -4.27 -4.77 7.89
CA GLY A 89 -3.96 -5.02 9.29
C GLY A 89 -3.13 -6.28 9.55
N SER A 90 -2.85 -7.08 8.52
CA SER A 90 -2.06 -8.30 8.67
C SER A 90 -0.71 -8.16 7.99
N LYS A 91 0.32 -8.70 8.59
CA LYS A 91 1.66 -8.63 7.99
C LYS A 91 1.65 -9.34 6.65
N LEU A 92 2.16 -8.63 5.65
CA LEU A 92 2.21 -9.15 4.28
C LEU A 92 3.33 -10.16 4.15
N VAL A 93 3.00 -11.35 3.65
CA VAL A 93 3.97 -12.40 3.36
C VAL A 93 3.83 -12.73 1.89
N GLY A 94 4.93 -12.55 1.13
CA GLY A 94 4.88 -12.73 -0.31
C GLY A 94 4.07 -11.65 -0.99
N ALA A 95 3.54 -11.96 -2.16
CA ALA A 95 2.72 -11.04 -2.92
C ALA A 95 1.25 -11.36 -2.73
N LYS A 96 0.42 -10.32 -2.71
CA LYS A 96 -1.02 -10.45 -2.56
C LYS A 96 -1.73 -9.61 -3.61
N LEU A 97 -2.91 -10.06 -4.01
CA LEU A 97 -3.79 -9.26 -4.85
C LEU A 97 -4.22 -8.01 -4.10
N LEU A 98 -4.27 -6.91 -4.82
CA LEU A 98 -4.67 -5.62 -4.28
C LEU A 98 -6.05 -5.28 -4.83
N HIS A 99 -7.03 -5.20 -3.94
CA HIS A 99 -8.41 -4.90 -4.32
C HIS A 99 -8.78 -3.47 -3.93
N PRO A 100 -9.75 -2.86 -4.62
CA PRO A 100 -10.26 -1.56 -4.20
C PRO A 100 -10.72 -1.63 -2.74
N GLY A 101 -10.35 -0.64 -1.94
CA GLY A 101 -10.65 -0.60 -0.52
C GLY A 101 -9.57 -1.19 0.37
N ASP A 102 -8.61 -1.91 -0.20
CA ASP A 102 -7.51 -2.47 0.59
C ASP A 102 -6.61 -1.36 1.12
N ARG A 103 -6.11 -1.56 2.33
CA ARG A 103 -5.18 -0.63 2.96
C ARG A 103 -3.83 -1.29 3.14
N VAL A 104 -2.80 -0.54 2.81
CA VAL A 104 -1.41 -0.99 2.93
C VAL A 104 -0.68 -0.01 3.81
N GLN A 105 -0.01 -0.51 4.84
CA GLN A 105 0.77 0.33 5.74
C GLN A 105 2.23 -0.06 5.68
N ALA A 106 3.06 0.95 5.47
CA ALA A 106 4.51 0.85 5.53
C ALA A 106 4.99 1.97 6.44
N GLY A 107 5.69 1.62 7.53
CA GLY A 107 6.08 2.61 8.52
C GLY A 107 4.86 3.31 9.10
N THR A 108 4.86 4.64 9.07
CA THR A 108 3.73 5.45 9.50
C THR A 108 2.82 5.84 8.33
N THR A 109 3.12 5.37 7.14
CA THR A 109 2.36 5.70 5.94
C THR A 109 1.27 4.67 5.71
N VAL A 110 0.04 5.14 5.50
CA VAL A 110 -1.12 4.30 5.18
C VAL A 110 -1.66 4.72 3.82
N ILE A 111 -1.85 3.75 2.96
CA ILE A 111 -2.31 3.95 1.59
C ILE A 111 -3.55 3.10 1.37
N GLU A 112 -4.53 3.66 0.66
CA GLU A 112 -5.70 2.89 0.28
C GLU A 112 -5.74 2.71 -1.23
N ALA A 113 -5.96 1.49 -1.68
CA ALA A 113 -6.18 1.20 -3.08
C ALA A 113 -7.63 1.56 -3.43
N GLN A 114 -7.80 2.21 -4.58
CA GLN A 114 -9.12 2.63 -5.04
C GLN A 114 -9.34 2.33 -6.51
#